data_15042fcb55f34813cd426a55ab6b66c7
#
_entry.id   15042fcb55f34813cd426a55ab6b66c7
#
_cell.length_a   1.000
_cell.length_b   1.000
_cell.length_c   1.000
_cell.angle_alpha   90.00
_cell.angle_beta   90.00
_cell.angle_gamma   90.00
#
_symmetry.space_group_name_H-M   'P 1'
#
loop_
_entity.id
_entity.type
_entity.pdbx_description
1 polymer ?
#
loop_
_entity_poly.entity_id
_entity_poly.type
_entity_poly.pdbx_seq_one_letter_code
_entity_poly.pdbx_strand_id
1 'polypeptide(L)'
;IMMAIFWVTEAISIFATSFLPVVLFPLLGVLDSKQIAASYGHHIVLLILGAFFVAKAIETNHLHKRIALATIKSIGTSRPKVMLSFMIATGFLSMWTSNNSTTLMMLPIGLAIIAREKELGADTKRFAPALMLAIAYSASIGGTGTLVGTPPNLVFVSTAQELLPDSPDVLFTDWLKIGIPFVALFLPIAWIYIVKFFNVSGDLQGSSNVIQKEYADLGTMSLAERKVLTVVILYALGFIFRDNWSTFLGVSGFVKDSTVAFFAAIALFSLSSGRKNKEGEVERLLEWKDAQDIPWAIGMLIGGGLAIASAFKSSGLVAWIGKNLILNDIPISLIVIVVVAAMVFLTEINSNTATTAVFLPVLAGVSDAGNFHPFLLMVPATI
;
A
#
# COMPACT_ATOMS: atom_id res chain seq x y z
N ILE A 1 -23.98 2.85 8.98
CA ILE A 1 -23.84 4.10 9.76
C ILE A 1 -22.99 3.85 11.03
N MET A 2 -23.38 2.90 11.93
CA MET A 2 -22.65 2.66 13.19
C MET A 2 -21.16 2.35 12.97
N MET A 3 -20.81 1.46 12.04
CA MET A 3 -19.41 1.16 11.72
C MET A 3 -18.66 2.39 11.19
N ALA A 4 -19.29 3.19 10.33
CA ALA A 4 -18.69 4.43 9.85
C ALA A 4 -18.41 5.40 11.02
N ILE A 5 -19.35 5.55 11.95
CA ILE A 5 -19.15 6.35 13.16
C ILE A 5 -17.99 5.79 13.98
N PHE A 6 -17.92 4.48 14.21
CA PHE A 6 -16.86 3.86 15.01
C PHE A 6 -15.48 3.94 14.34
N TRP A 7 -15.43 3.86 13.01
CA TRP A 7 -14.17 4.06 12.28
C TRP A 7 -13.71 5.53 12.30
N VAL A 8 -14.67 6.49 12.27
CA VAL A 8 -14.37 7.92 12.33
C VAL A 8 -13.98 8.37 13.74
N THR A 9 -14.70 7.88 14.75
CA THR A 9 -14.50 8.30 16.15
C THR A 9 -13.50 7.45 16.90
N GLU A 10 -13.08 6.31 16.33
CA GLU A 10 -12.23 5.29 16.99
C GLU A 10 -12.77 4.89 18.38
N ALA A 11 -14.09 4.90 18.55
CA ALA A 11 -14.75 4.51 19.81
C ALA A 11 -14.33 3.12 20.31
N ILE A 12 -14.00 2.23 19.36
CA ILE A 12 -13.22 1.00 19.53
C ILE A 12 -12.19 0.94 18.41
N SER A 13 -11.13 0.13 18.57
CA SER A 13 -10.12 -0.04 17.52
C SER A 13 -10.76 -0.25 16.14
N ILE A 14 -10.20 0.39 15.10
CA ILE A 14 -10.66 0.24 13.71
C ILE A 14 -10.71 -1.24 13.27
N PHE A 15 -9.81 -2.06 13.78
CA PHE A 15 -9.77 -3.50 13.50
C PHE A 15 -10.91 -4.26 14.22
N ALA A 16 -11.21 -3.89 15.47
CA ALA A 16 -12.35 -4.46 16.21
C ALA A 16 -13.68 -4.07 15.56
N THR A 17 -13.80 -2.82 15.11
CA THR A 17 -14.97 -2.33 14.35
C THR A 17 -15.22 -3.17 13.10
N SER A 18 -14.15 -3.65 12.45
CA SER A 18 -14.24 -4.49 11.26
C SER A 18 -14.89 -5.86 11.50
N PHE A 19 -15.05 -6.31 12.73
CA PHE A 19 -15.79 -7.54 13.07
C PHE A 19 -17.28 -7.31 13.34
N LEU A 20 -17.77 -6.06 13.41
CA LEU A 20 -19.20 -5.79 13.62
C LEU A 20 -20.11 -6.43 12.56
N PRO A 21 -19.75 -6.52 11.26
CA PRO A 21 -20.56 -7.22 10.28
C PRO A 21 -20.83 -8.68 10.65
N VAL A 22 -19.84 -9.36 11.26
CA VAL A 22 -19.96 -10.78 11.65
C VAL A 22 -21.11 -11.00 12.64
N VAL A 23 -21.35 -10.03 13.50
CA VAL A 23 -22.40 -10.08 14.52
C VAL A 23 -23.69 -9.42 14.05
N LEU A 24 -23.59 -8.21 13.53
CA LEU A 24 -24.76 -7.37 13.29
C LEU A 24 -25.54 -7.76 12.03
N PHE A 25 -24.87 -8.13 10.96
CA PHE A 25 -25.58 -8.39 9.70
C PHE A 25 -26.43 -9.66 9.76
N PRO A 26 -26.00 -10.78 10.37
CA PRO A 26 -26.90 -11.90 10.59
C PRO A 26 -28.05 -11.57 11.54
N LEU A 27 -27.78 -10.87 12.65
CA LEU A 27 -28.82 -10.51 13.62
C LEU A 27 -29.90 -9.58 13.02
N LEU A 28 -29.48 -8.72 12.07
CA LEU A 28 -30.38 -7.80 11.39
C LEU A 28 -31.00 -8.38 10.10
N GLY A 29 -30.65 -9.63 9.74
CA GLY A 29 -31.15 -10.28 8.52
C GLY A 29 -30.63 -9.65 7.21
N VAL A 30 -29.48 -8.95 7.24
CA VAL A 30 -28.92 -8.26 6.07
C VAL A 30 -28.10 -9.21 5.20
N LEU A 31 -27.20 -9.98 5.83
CA LEU A 31 -26.38 -11.01 5.21
C LEU A 31 -26.33 -12.24 6.11
N ASP A 32 -26.29 -13.42 5.54
CA ASP A 32 -26.08 -14.64 6.30
C ASP A 32 -24.58 -14.86 6.66
N SER A 33 -24.32 -15.75 7.61
CA SER A 33 -22.95 -16.02 8.10
C SER A 33 -22.02 -16.56 7.00
N LYS A 34 -22.55 -17.26 5.99
CA LYS A 34 -21.75 -17.79 4.86
C LYS A 34 -21.32 -16.67 3.93
N GLN A 35 -22.22 -15.74 3.61
CA GLN A 35 -21.90 -14.55 2.81
C GLN A 35 -20.85 -13.67 3.49
N ILE A 36 -20.98 -13.50 4.81
CA ILE A 36 -20.00 -12.73 5.60
C ILE A 36 -18.65 -13.46 5.61
N ALA A 37 -18.63 -14.75 5.87
CA ALA A 37 -17.37 -15.53 5.84
C ALA A 37 -16.67 -15.44 4.48
N ALA A 38 -17.42 -15.42 3.37
CA ALA A 38 -16.88 -15.23 2.02
C ALA A 38 -16.20 -13.86 1.87
N SER A 39 -16.69 -12.80 2.52
CA SER A 39 -16.06 -11.47 2.48
C SER A 39 -14.70 -11.48 3.17
N TYR A 40 -14.57 -12.14 4.33
CA TYR A 40 -13.28 -12.24 5.04
C TYR A 40 -12.32 -13.26 4.42
N GLY A 41 -12.81 -14.26 3.72
CA GLY A 41 -12.02 -15.23 2.94
C GLY A 41 -11.83 -14.85 1.49
N HIS A 42 -12.15 -13.63 1.09
CA HIS A 42 -12.05 -13.19 -0.31
C HIS A 42 -10.61 -13.23 -0.82
N HIS A 43 -10.42 -13.55 -2.11
CA HIS A 43 -9.07 -13.68 -2.70
C HIS A 43 -8.24 -12.38 -2.58
N ILE A 44 -8.86 -11.21 -2.51
CA ILE A 44 -8.16 -9.94 -2.28
C ILE A 44 -7.60 -9.86 -0.85
N VAL A 45 -8.31 -10.39 0.16
CA VAL A 45 -7.79 -10.50 1.54
C VAL A 45 -6.58 -11.45 1.55
N LEU A 46 -6.66 -12.56 0.83
CA LEU A 46 -5.53 -13.46 0.67
C LEU A 46 -4.36 -12.79 -0.07
N LEU A 47 -4.64 -12.00 -1.12
CA LEU A 47 -3.61 -11.28 -1.86
C LEU A 47 -2.76 -10.39 -0.93
N ILE A 48 -3.39 -9.57 -0.08
CA ILE A 48 -2.64 -8.68 0.81
C ILE A 48 -1.83 -9.44 1.86
N LEU A 49 -2.37 -10.53 2.40
CA LEU A 49 -1.64 -11.37 3.35
C LEU A 49 -0.41 -12.00 2.69
N GLY A 50 -0.55 -12.53 1.47
CA GLY A 50 0.57 -13.03 0.68
C GLY A 50 1.62 -11.95 0.39
N ALA A 51 1.20 -10.74 0.06
CA ALA A 51 2.09 -9.60 -0.14
C ALA A 51 2.85 -9.22 1.15
N PHE A 52 2.19 -9.27 2.32
CA PHE A 52 2.85 -9.01 3.60
C PHE A 52 3.91 -10.06 3.95
N PHE A 53 3.72 -11.33 3.59
CA PHE A 53 4.77 -12.34 3.74
C PHE A 53 5.98 -12.01 2.88
N VAL A 54 5.78 -11.59 1.63
CA VAL A 54 6.88 -11.16 0.76
C VAL A 54 7.58 -9.92 1.33
N ALA A 55 6.83 -8.92 1.78
CA ALA A 55 7.35 -7.72 2.42
C ALA A 55 8.17 -8.06 3.67
N LYS A 56 7.68 -8.97 4.51
CA LYS A 56 8.38 -9.41 5.72
C LYS A 56 9.68 -10.13 5.40
N ALA A 57 9.72 -10.95 4.35
CA ALA A 57 10.96 -11.58 3.91
C ALA A 57 12.00 -10.57 3.38
N ILE A 58 11.57 -9.51 2.68
CA ILE A 58 12.43 -8.39 2.28
C ILE A 58 13.03 -7.71 3.52
N GLU A 59 12.22 -7.52 4.57
CA GLU A 59 12.62 -6.90 5.84
C GLU A 59 13.61 -7.79 6.60
N THR A 60 13.24 -9.03 6.89
CA THR A 60 14.02 -9.98 7.71
C THR A 60 15.40 -10.27 7.09
N ASN A 61 15.50 -10.25 5.76
CA ASN A 61 16.75 -10.47 5.07
C ASN A 61 17.50 -9.18 4.68
N HIS A 62 17.10 -8.02 5.20
CA HIS A 62 17.74 -6.71 5.03
C HIS A 62 17.89 -6.23 3.56
N LEU A 63 17.16 -6.83 2.61
CA LEU A 63 17.22 -6.46 1.20
C LEU A 63 16.75 -5.01 0.98
N HIS A 64 15.75 -4.54 1.75
CA HIS A 64 15.25 -3.16 1.74
C HIS A 64 16.37 -2.14 2.03
N LYS A 65 17.22 -2.42 3.04
CA LYS A 65 18.34 -1.53 3.43
C LYS A 65 19.35 -1.39 2.28
N ARG A 66 19.67 -2.49 1.60
CA ARG A 66 20.55 -2.48 0.43
C ARG A 66 19.97 -1.69 -0.73
N ILE A 67 18.70 -1.90 -1.07
CA ILE A 67 18.02 -1.16 -2.14
C ILE A 67 18.03 0.34 -1.83
N ALA A 68 17.66 0.73 -0.60
CA ALA A 68 17.63 2.11 -0.17
C ALA A 68 19.00 2.77 -0.29
N LEU A 69 20.03 2.19 0.30
CA LEU A 69 21.39 2.75 0.30
C LEU A 69 22.00 2.79 -1.10
N ALA A 70 21.75 1.79 -1.95
CA ALA A 70 22.18 1.79 -3.34
C ALA A 70 21.57 2.97 -4.13
N THR A 71 20.27 3.21 -3.94
CA THR A 71 19.54 4.31 -4.57
C THR A 71 20.07 5.67 -4.08
N ILE A 72 20.24 5.83 -2.76
CA ILE A 72 20.74 7.08 -2.16
C ILE A 72 22.13 7.41 -2.65
N LYS A 73 23.02 6.41 -2.76
CA LYS A 73 24.38 6.58 -3.24
C LYS A 73 24.45 7.07 -4.70
N SER A 74 23.46 6.78 -5.53
CA SER A 74 23.54 6.99 -7.00
C SER A 74 23.22 8.41 -7.47
N ILE A 75 22.54 9.27 -6.66
CA ILE A 75 21.90 10.51 -7.17
C ILE A 75 22.73 11.78 -6.88
N GLY A 76 23.63 11.77 -5.90
CA GLY A 76 24.52 12.91 -5.63
C GLY A 76 24.51 13.42 -4.19
N THR A 77 25.28 14.49 -3.91
CA THR A 77 25.68 14.93 -2.56
C THR A 77 24.99 16.19 -2.06
N SER A 78 24.28 16.96 -2.90
CA SER A 78 23.55 18.12 -2.43
C SER A 78 22.30 17.72 -1.64
N ARG A 79 21.93 18.52 -0.61
CA ARG A 79 20.77 18.27 0.25
C ARG A 79 19.47 18.00 -0.55
N PRO A 80 19.12 18.81 -1.59
CA PRO A 80 17.94 18.51 -2.41
C PRO A 80 18.05 17.17 -3.15
N LYS A 81 19.22 16.81 -3.67
CA LYS A 81 19.43 15.54 -4.41
C LYS A 81 19.35 14.34 -3.47
N VAL A 82 19.95 14.42 -2.29
CA VAL A 82 19.86 13.36 -1.27
C VAL A 82 18.38 13.19 -0.84
N MET A 83 17.66 14.27 -0.64
CA MET A 83 16.23 14.19 -0.36
C MET A 83 15.45 13.50 -1.48
N LEU A 84 15.74 13.82 -2.76
CA LEU A 84 15.15 13.11 -3.92
C LEU A 84 15.49 11.62 -3.91
N SER A 85 16.75 11.28 -3.57
CA SER A 85 17.18 9.88 -3.47
C SER A 85 16.40 9.10 -2.42
N PHE A 86 16.19 9.72 -1.25
CA PHE A 86 15.34 9.16 -0.21
C PHE A 86 13.91 8.97 -0.70
N MET A 87 13.35 9.96 -1.37
CA MET A 87 11.98 9.88 -1.90
C MET A 87 11.84 8.79 -2.94
N ILE A 88 12.78 8.64 -3.85
CA ILE A 88 12.76 7.56 -4.86
C ILE A 88 12.89 6.19 -4.20
N ALA A 89 13.86 6.03 -3.27
CA ALA A 89 14.05 4.77 -2.56
C ALA A 89 12.83 4.38 -1.72
N THR A 90 12.30 5.34 -0.96
CA THR A 90 11.11 5.14 -0.12
C THR A 90 9.87 4.84 -0.96
N GLY A 91 9.64 5.64 -2.01
CA GLY A 91 8.53 5.42 -2.93
C GLY A 91 8.56 4.06 -3.59
N PHE A 92 9.74 3.64 -4.08
CA PHE A 92 9.90 2.32 -4.68
C PHE A 92 9.67 1.17 -3.69
N LEU A 93 10.23 1.26 -2.49
CA LEU A 93 10.02 0.25 -1.45
C LEU A 93 8.55 0.19 -1.02
N SER A 94 7.88 1.33 -0.90
CA SER A 94 6.49 1.41 -0.50
C SER A 94 5.51 0.82 -1.52
N MET A 95 5.93 0.63 -2.77
CA MET A 95 5.14 -0.13 -3.76
C MET A 95 4.98 -1.61 -3.39
N TRP A 96 5.87 -2.16 -2.56
CA TRP A 96 5.94 -3.60 -2.25
C TRP A 96 5.79 -3.90 -0.76
N THR A 97 5.90 -2.89 0.08
CA THR A 97 5.77 -2.98 1.54
C THR A 97 4.80 -1.91 2.03
N SER A 98 4.28 -2.03 3.26
CA SER A 98 3.37 -0.99 3.78
C SER A 98 4.08 0.36 3.94
N ASN A 99 3.33 1.47 3.78
CA ASN A 99 3.85 2.83 3.95
C ASN A 99 4.51 3.02 5.32
N ASN A 100 3.88 2.50 6.38
CA ASN A 100 4.41 2.59 7.75
C ASN A 100 5.73 1.84 7.90
N SER A 101 5.80 0.58 7.43
CA SER A 101 7.04 -0.21 7.49
C SER A 101 8.15 0.47 6.72
N THR A 102 7.87 0.97 5.52
CA THR A 102 8.85 1.67 4.69
C THR A 102 9.37 2.93 5.37
N THR A 103 8.47 3.73 5.95
CA THR A 103 8.84 4.96 6.68
C THR A 103 9.73 4.62 7.88
N LEU A 104 9.36 3.62 8.69
CA LEU A 104 10.14 3.19 9.84
C LEU A 104 11.52 2.64 9.46
N MET A 105 11.64 1.98 8.31
CA MET A 105 12.93 1.49 7.79
C MET A 105 13.85 2.64 7.32
N MET A 106 13.28 3.67 6.70
CA MET A 106 14.05 4.79 6.15
C MET A 106 14.42 5.84 7.21
N LEU A 107 13.63 5.94 8.29
CA LEU A 107 13.82 6.90 9.37
C LEU A 107 15.21 6.84 10.01
N PRO A 108 15.77 5.68 10.43
CA PRO A 108 17.10 5.63 11.03
C PRO A 108 18.21 6.11 10.09
N ILE A 109 18.10 5.83 8.80
CA ILE A 109 19.08 6.26 7.79
C ILE A 109 19.03 7.79 7.65
N GLY A 110 17.82 8.37 7.59
CA GLY A 110 17.63 9.82 7.54
C GLY A 110 18.16 10.52 8.79
N LEU A 111 17.87 9.97 9.96
CA LEU A 111 18.33 10.49 11.25
C LEU A 111 19.87 10.44 11.37
N ALA A 112 20.52 9.38 10.89
CA ALA A 112 21.98 9.27 10.89
C ALA A 112 22.64 10.37 10.05
N ILE A 113 22.07 10.71 8.89
CA ILE A 113 22.55 11.81 8.04
C ILE A 113 22.37 13.15 8.75
N ILE A 114 21.21 13.40 9.34
CA ILE A 114 20.93 14.65 10.08
C ILE A 114 21.87 14.80 11.28
N ALA A 115 22.10 13.72 12.03
CA ALA A 115 23.03 13.72 13.16
C ALA A 115 24.46 14.04 12.71
N ARG A 116 24.91 13.45 11.61
CA ARG A 116 26.25 13.72 11.08
C ARG A 116 26.43 15.15 10.60
N GLU A 117 25.44 15.71 9.91
CA GLU A 117 25.44 17.13 9.51
C GLU A 117 25.55 18.06 10.73
N LYS A 118 24.80 17.75 11.79
CA LYS A 118 24.81 18.52 13.04
C LYS A 118 26.17 18.43 13.75
N GLU A 119 26.80 17.25 13.79
CA GLU A 119 28.15 17.05 14.34
C GLU A 119 29.21 17.89 13.61
N LEU A 120 29.05 18.09 12.31
CA LEU A 120 29.95 18.90 11.48
C LEU A 120 29.62 20.41 11.55
N GLY A 121 28.71 20.83 12.43
CA GLY A 121 28.34 22.22 12.64
C GLY A 121 27.38 22.80 11.60
N ALA A 122 26.78 21.98 10.74
CA ALA A 122 25.84 22.45 9.74
C ALA A 122 24.48 22.81 10.37
N ASP A 123 23.83 23.87 9.86
CA ASP A 123 22.46 24.17 10.24
C ASP A 123 21.49 23.17 9.59
N THR A 124 20.84 22.36 10.43
CA THR A 124 19.89 21.32 10.01
C THR A 124 18.43 21.68 10.29
N LYS A 125 18.14 22.89 10.83
CA LYS A 125 16.80 23.29 11.28
C LYS A 125 15.73 23.17 10.17
N ARG A 126 16.10 23.48 8.93
CA ARG A 126 15.21 23.39 7.77
C ARG A 126 15.31 22.02 7.07
N PHE A 127 16.51 21.47 6.97
CA PHE A 127 16.76 20.21 6.28
C PHE A 127 16.17 18.99 7.02
N ALA A 128 16.29 18.95 8.35
CA ALA A 128 15.81 17.82 9.14
C ALA A 128 14.28 17.58 9.00
N PRO A 129 13.40 18.57 9.26
CA PRO A 129 11.97 18.36 9.05
C PRO A 129 11.61 18.10 7.58
N ALA A 130 12.31 18.75 6.62
CA ALA A 130 12.09 18.52 5.19
C ALA A 130 12.38 17.08 4.81
N LEU A 131 13.51 16.50 5.27
CA LEU A 131 13.87 15.12 4.97
C LEU A 131 12.87 14.12 5.60
N MET A 132 12.43 14.37 6.84
CA MET A 132 11.44 13.51 7.50
C MET A 132 10.09 13.54 6.78
N LEU A 133 9.60 14.69 6.37
CA LEU A 133 8.38 14.83 5.57
C LEU A 133 8.56 14.21 4.18
N ALA A 134 9.72 14.37 3.56
CA ALA A 134 10.02 13.76 2.26
C ALA A 134 9.93 12.22 2.33
N ILE A 135 10.43 11.59 3.40
CA ILE A 135 10.29 10.15 3.63
C ILE A 135 8.81 9.78 3.79
N ALA A 136 8.07 10.50 4.65
CA ALA A 136 6.67 10.18 4.93
C ALA A 136 5.78 10.32 3.67
N TYR A 137 5.85 11.45 2.98
CA TYR A 137 5.05 11.68 1.76
C TYR A 137 5.43 10.73 0.63
N SER A 138 6.72 10.43 0.46
CA SER A 138 7.13 9.49 -0.59
C SER A 138 6.70 8.06 -0.31
N ALA A 139 6.58 7.65 0.96
CA ALA A 139 5.98 6.36 1.31
C ALA A 139 4.49 6.32 0.92
N SER A 140 3.72 7.37 1.22
CA SER A 140 2.30 7.43 0.85
C SER A 140 2.12 7.49 -0.66
N ILE A 141 2.84 8.36 -1.36
CA ILE A 141 2.79 8.47 -2.83
C ILE A 141 3.22 7.13 -3.47
N GLY A 142 4.32 6.53 -3.02
CA GLY A 142 4.83 5.27 -3.56
C GLY A 142 3.85 4.11 -3.38
N GLY A 143 3.17 4.03 -2.23
CA GLY A 143 2.18 3.00 -1.94
C GLY A 143 1.03 2.96 -2.95
N THR A 144 0.67 4.07 -3.58
CA THR A 144 -0.37 4.09 -4.61
C THR A 144 0.08 3.45 -5.93
N GLY A 145 1.40 3.26 -6.13
CA GLY A 145 1.98 2.78 -7.38
C GLY A 145 1.59 1.36 -7.78
N THR A 146 1.28 0.49 -6.81
CA THR A 146 0.84 -0.90 -7.07
C THR A 146 -0.39 -1.25 -6.25
N LEU A 147 -1.10 -2.32 -6.63
CA LEU A 147 -2.26 -2.79 -5.86
C LEU A 147 -1.91 -3.19 -4.43
N VAL A 148 -0.72 -3.75 -4.21
CA VAL A 148 -0.30 -4.27 -2.91
C VAL A 148 0.45 -3.25 -2.05
N GLY A 149 0.80 -2.09 -2.60
CA GLY A 149 1.57 -1.06 -1.90
C GLY A 149 0.79 -0.40 -0.74
N THR A 150 -0.52 -0.23 -0.91
CA THR A 150 -1.36 0.32 0.16
C THR A 150 -2.75 -0.34 0.18
N PRO A 151 -3.33 -0.60 1.38
CA PRO A 151 -4.62 -1.28 1.51
C PRO A 151 -5.79 -0.60 0.79
N PRO A 152 -5.93 0.73 0.72
CA PRO A 152 -6.99 1.38 -0.05
C PRO A 152 -7.13 0.89 -1.48
N ASN A 153 -6.01 0.63 -2.18
CA ASN A 153 -6.03 0.13 -3.56
C ASN A 153 -6.76 -1.22 -3.66
N LEU A 154 -6.55 -2.11 -2.68
CA LEU A 154 -7.21 -3.41 -2.62
C LEU A 154 -8.67 -3.31 -2.18
N VAL A 155 -9.00 -2.35 -1.30
CA VAL A 155 -10.39 -2.01 -0.97
C VAL A 155 -11.13 -1.55 -2.22
N PHE A 156 -10.51 -0.73 -3.06
CA PHE A 156 -11.11 -0.32 -4.34
C PHE A 156 -11.41 -1.54 -5.23
N VAL A 157 -10.40 -2.38 -5.48
CA VAL A 157 -10.59 -3.55 -6.36
C VAL A 157 -11.67 -4.47 -5.83
N SER A 158 -11.65 -4.76 -4.53
CA SER A 158 -12.61 -5.65 -3.91
C SER A 158 -14.04 -5.08 -3.92
N THR A 159 -14.19 -3.78 -3.66
CA THR A 159 -15.49 -3.09 -3.73
C THR A 159 -16.01 -3.02 -5.17
N ALA A 160 -15.13 -2.76 -6.14
CA ALA A 160 -15.49 -2.76 -7.55
C ALA A 160 -15.99 -4.13 -8.02
N GLN A 161 -15.30 -5.21 -7.66
CA GLN A 161 -15.73 -6.58 -8.00
C GLN A 161 -17.08 -6.94 -7.38
N GLU A 162 -17.34 -6.51 -6.13
CA GLU A 162 -18.59 -6.79 -5.44
C GLU A 162 -19.77 -6.00 -6.01
N LEU A 163 -19.58 -4.70 -6.26
CA LEU A 163 -20.67 -3.81 -6.67
C LEU A 163 -20.90 -3.77 -8.19
N LEU A 164 -19.87 -4.06 -8.98
CA LEU A 164 -19.86 -3.95 -10.44
C LEU A 164 -19.49 -5.29 -11.10
N PRO A 165 -20.26 -6.36 -10.89
CA PRO A 165 -19.90 -7.71 -11.36
C PRO A 165 -19.84 -7.82 -12.87
N ASP A 166 -20.50 -6.94 -13.61
CA ASP A 166 -20.49 -6.89 -15.08
C ASP A 166 -19.29 -6.11 -15.64
N SER A 167 -18.52 -5.42 -14.78
CA SER A 167 -17.28 -4.75 -15.17
C SER A 167 -16.11 -5.73 -15.20
N PRO A 168 -15.14 -5.55 -16.11
CA PRO A 168 -13.93 -6.37 -16.10
C PRO A 168 -13.20 -6.31 -14.76
N ASP A 169 -12.61 -7.42 -14.32
CA ASP A 169 -11.74 -7.45 -13.15
C ASP A 169 -10.59 -6.45 -13.31
N VAL A 170 -10.37 -5.63 -12.30
CA VAL A 170 -9.19 -4.75 -12.24
C VAL A 170 -7.97 -5.59 -11.90
N LEU A 171 -7.10 -5.78 -12.87
CA LEU A 171 -5.88 -6.56 -12.73
C LEU A 171 -4.77 -5.73 -12.10
N PHE A 172 -3.75 -6.40 -11.56
CA PHE A 172 -2.54 -5.75 -11.09
C PHE A 172 -1.91 -4.84 -12.18
N THR A 173 -1.89 -5.31 -13.43
CA THR A 173 -1.37 -4.55 -14.58
C THR A 173 -2.21 -3.33 -14.94
N ASP A 174 -3.52 -3.38 -14.74
CA ASP A 174 -4.40 -2.24 -15.01
C ASP A 174 -4.17 -1.12 -13.99
N TRP A 175 -3.97 -1.50 -12.72
CA TRP A 175 -3.59 -0.53 -11.71
C TRP A 175 -2.24 0.11 -11.98
N LEU A 176 -1.23 -0.65 -12.45
CA LEU A 176 0.08 -0.11 -12.81
C LEU A 176 0.00 1.00 -13.86
N LYS A 177 -0.94 0.91 -14.81
CA LYS A 177 -1.16 1.95 -15.85
C LYS A 177 -1.60 3.30 -15.28
N ILE A 178 -2.17 3.30 -14.08
CA ILE A 178 -2.61 4.50 -13.35
C ILE A 178 -1.60 4.85 -12.27
N GLY A 179 -1.24 3.91 -11.42
CA GLY A 179 -0.41 4.12 -10.24
C GLY A 179 1.02 4.56 -10.57
N ILE A 180 1.67 3.92 -11.55
CA ILE A 180 3.05 4.29 -11.92
C ILE A 180 3.13 5.71 -12.49
N PRO A 181 2.28 6.14 -13.48
CA PRO A 181 2.25 7.52 -13.93
C PRO A 181 1.94 8.52 -12.81
N PHE A 182 1.02 8.18 -11.92
CA PHE A 182 0.71 9.03 -10.76
C PHE A 182 1.95 9.23 -9.87
N VAL A 183 2.63 8.17 -9.46
CA VAL A 183 3.85 8.25 -8.66
C VAL A 183 4.94 9.02 -9.38
N ALA A 184 5.16 8.75 -10.68
CA ALA A 184 6.18 9.42 -11.49
C ALA A 184 5.94 10.93 -11.61
N LEU A 185 4.68 11.37 -11.56
CA LEU A 185 4.30 12.79 -11.60
C LEU A 185 4.33 13.41 -10.19
N PHE A 186 3.70 12.80 -9.21
CA PHE A 186 3.49 13.40 -7.89
C PHE A 186 4.75 13.41 -7.01
N LEU A 187 5.61 12.42 -7.12
CA LEU A 187 6.83 12.36 -6.32
C LEU A 187 7.79 13.52 -6.63
N PRO A 188 8.07 13.88 -7.90
CA PRO A 188 8.82 15.11 -8.24
C PRO A 188 8.11 16.39 -7.79
N ILE A 189 6.79 16.47 -7.92
CA ILE A 189 6.01 17.64 -7.46
C ILE A 189 6.17 17.83 -5.95
N ALA A 190 5.99 16.76 -5.18
CA ALA A 190 6.18 16.79 -3.72
C ALA A 190 7.62 17.16 -3.35
N TRP A 191 8.61 16.61 -4.05
CA TRP A 191 10.00 16.98 -3.86
C TRP A 191 10.26 18.47 -4.08
N ILE A 192 9.82 19.02 -5.24
CA ILE A 192 9.97 20.44 -5.55
C ILE A 192 9.28 21.32 -4.51
N TYR A 193 8.07 20.93 -4.09
CA TYR A 193 7.31 21.64 -3.08
C TYR A 193 8.05 21.68 -1.73
N ILE A 194 8.50 20.53 -1.22
CA ILE A 194 9.20 20.45 0.07
C ILE A 194 10.52 21.22 0.01
N VAL A 195 11.32 21.06 -1.08
CA VAL A 195 12.58 21.79 -1.25
C VAL A 195 12.36 23.31 -1.21
N LYS A 196 11.35 23.80 -1.92
CA LYS A 196 11.05 25.23 -1.97
C LYS A 196 10.46 25.73 -0.66
N PHE A 197 9.50 25.00 -0.07
CA PHE A 197 8.84 25.41 1.18
C PHE A 197 9.81 25.53 2.36
N PHE A 198 10.70 24.57 2.51
CA PHE A 198 11.74 24.59 3.56
C PHE A 198 13.00 25.33 3.14
N ASN A 199 13.08 25.85 1.89
CA ASN A 199 14.26 26.49 1.34
C ASN A 199 15.53 25.63 1.52
N VAL A 200 15.44 24.35 1.16
CA VAL A 200 16.53 23.38 1.29
C VAL A 200 17.58 23.67 0.23
N SER A 201 18.81 24.00 0.64
CA SER A 201 19.91 24.31 -0.27
C SER A 201 21.26 23.85 0.32
N GLY A 202 22.29 23.89 -0.50
CA GLY A 202 23.66 23.56 -0.11
C GLY A 202 23.99 22.08 -0.23
N ASP A 203 25.27 21.80 -0.05
CA ASP A 203 25.81 20.44 -0.08
C ASP A 203 25.84 19.83 1.31
N LEU A 204 25.72 18.51 1.37
CA LEU A 204 25.87 17.74 2.60
C LEU A 204 27.34 17.66 2.99
N GLN A 205 27.66 18.13 4.19
CA GLN A 205 29.02 18.05 4.72
C GLN A 205 29.28 16.65 5.30
N GLY A 206 30.19 15.86 4.63
CA GLY A 206 30.64 14.56 5.13
C GLY A 206 29.63 13.41 5.07
N SER A 207 28.42 13.63 4.56
CA SER A 207 27.38 12.60 4.51
C SER A 207 27.59 11.57 3.40
N SER A 208 28.34 11.91 2.34
CA SER A 208 28.78 10.90 1.36
C SER A 208 29.56 9.77 2.04
N ASN A 209 30.37 10.11 3.05
CA ASN A 209 31.12 9.14 3.83
C ASN A 209 30.20 8.26 4.71
N VAL A 210 29.13 8.81 5.27
CA VAL A 210 28.14 8.04 6.07
C VAL A 210 27.43 7.04 5.17
N ILE A 211 26.89 7.50 4.05
CA ILE A 211 26.16 6.64 3.09
C ILE A 211 27.10 5.58 2.52
N GLN A 212 28.34 5.96 2.14
CA GLN A 212 29.33 5.03 1.65
C GLN A 212 29.73 4.00 2.70
N LYS A 213 29.92 4.43 3.96
CA LYS A 213 30.23 3.55 5.08
C LYS A 213 29.08 2.59 5.36
N GLU A 214 27.84 3.09 5.51
CA GLU A 214 26.66 2.25 5.72
C GLU A 214 26.46 1.24 4.58
N TYR A 215 26.72 1.65 3.32
CA TYR A 215 26.67 0.73 2.17
C TYR A 215 27.81 -0.29 2.19
N ALA A 216 29.02 0.14 2.57
CA ALA A 216 30.19 -0.75 2.66
C ALA A 216 30.03 -1.77 3.81
N ASP A 217 29.45 -1.34 4.94
CA ASP A 217 29.18 -2.18 6.11
C ASP A 217 28.17 -3.31 5.79
N LEU A 218 27.32 -3.14 4.76
CA LEU A 218 26.49 -4.24 4.25
C LEU A 218 27.29 -5.36 3.59
N GLY A 219 28.53 -5.11 3.20
CA GLY A 219 29.35 -6.07 2.49
C GLY A 219 28.77 -6.55 1.15
N THR A 220 29.23 -7.70 0.68
CA THR A 220 28.69 -8.34 -0.52
C THR A 220 27.27 -8.85 -0.29
N MET A 221 26.47 -8.89 -1.35
CA MET A 221 25.09 -9.39 -1.29
C MET A 221 25.07 -10.85 -0.83
N SER A 222 24.42 -11.10 0.30
CA SER A 222 24.32 -12.43 0.90
C SER A 222 23.50 -13.39 0.03
N LEU A 223 23.63 -14.70 0.27
CA LEU A 223 22.84 -15.72 -0.41
C LEU A 223 21.34 -15.54 -0.14
N ALA A 224 20.98 -15.16 1.09
CA ALA A 224 19.60 -14.88 1.47
C ALA A 224 19.03 -13.69 0.69
N GLU A 225 19.75 -12.55 0.67
CA GLU A 225 19.32 -11.37 -0.10
C GLU A 225 19.13 -11.70 -1.59
N ARG A 226 20.03 -12.47 -2.21
CA ARG A 226 19.91 -12.87 -3.62
C ARG A 226 18.68 -13.72 -3.88
N LYS A 227 18.41 -14.70 -3.01
CA LYS A 227 17.23 -15.56 -3.14
C LYS A 227 15.95 -14.78 -2.93
N VAL A 228 15.87 -13.90 -1.92
CA VAL A 228 14.70 -13.03 -1.72
C VAL A 228 14.49 -12.13 -2.93
N LEU A 229 15.55 -11.48 -3.44
CA LEU A 229 15.46 -10.66 -4.64
C LEU A 229 14.94 -11.45 -5.84
N THR A 230 15.42 -12.69 -6.03
CA THR A 230 14.95 -13.57 -7.10
C THR A 230 13.45 -13.88 -6.95
N VAL A 231 13.00 -14.22 -5.74
CA VAL A 231 11.57 -14.47 -5.47
C VAL A 231 10.75 -13.22 -5.71
N VAL A 232 11.22 -12.04 -5.28
CA VAL A 232 10.52 -10.76 -5.49
C VAL A 232 10.42 -10.42 -6.99
N ILE A 233 11.47 -10.66 -7.77
CA ILE A 233 11.43 -10.45 -9.23
C ILE A 233 10.43 -11.42 -9.87
N LEU A 234 10.47 -12.71 -9.50
CA LEU A 234 9.51 -13.70 -10.01
C LEU A 234 8.07 -13.40 -9.60
N TYR A 235 7.86 -12.88 -8.40
CA TYR A 235 6.59 -12.40 -7.89
C TYR A 235 6.05 -11.25 -8.75
N ALA A 236 6.86 -10.24 -9.02
CA ALA A 236 6.49 -9.12 -9.88
C ALA A 236 6.19 -9.57 -11.32
N LEU A 237 7.05 -10.42 -11.90
CA LEU A 237 6.82 -11.00 -13.23
C LEU A 237 5.59 -11.90 -13.26
N GLY A 238 5.34 -12.64 -12.19
CA GLY A 238 4.16 -13.47 -12.01
C GLY A 238 2.86 -12.67 -12.11
N PHE A 239 2.82 -11.46 -11.55
CA PHE A 239 1.68 -10.54 -11.71
C PHE A 239 1.60 -9.95 -13.12
N ILE A 240 2.72 -9.41 -13.63
CA ILE A 240 2.74 -8.70 -14.92
C ILE A 240 2.33 -9.63 -16.06
N PHE A 241 2.78 -10.89 -16.03
CA PHE A 241 2.52 -11.88 -17.06
C PHE A 241 1.47 -12.94 -16.66
N ARG A 242 0.64 -12.64 -15.61
CA ARG A 242 -0.34 -13.60 -15.11
C ARG A 242 -1.22 -14.18 -16.22
N ASP A 243 -1.80 -13.35 -17.05
CA ASP A 243 -2.71 -13.78 -18.10
C ASP A 243 -2.01 -14.61 -19.17
N ASN A 244 -0.75 -14.26 -19.49
CA ASN A 244 0.04 -15.00 -20.48
C ASN A 244 0.33 -16.44 -20.01
N TRP A 245 0.95 -16.58 -18.82
CA TRP A 245 1.34 -17.91 -18.34
C TRP A 245 0.14 -18.76 -17.88
N SER A 246 -0.91 -18.15 -17.32
CA SER A 246 -2.11 -18.88 -16.92
C SER A 246 -2.90 -19.42 -18.11
N THR A 247 -2.96 -18.63 -19.20
CA THR A 247 -3.54 -19.08 -20.48
C THR A 247 -2.70 -20.19 -21.11
N PHE A 248 -1.38 -20.03 -21.12
CA PHE A 248 -0.48 -21.07 -21.62
C PHE A 248 -0.64 -22.41 -20.88
N LEU A 249 -0.86 -22.37 -19.56
CA LEU A 249 -1.10 -23.56 -18.74
C LEU A 249 -2.57 -24.05 -18.77
N GLY A 250 -3.47 -23.34 -19.43
CA GLY A 250 -4.90 -23.68 -19.47
C GLY A 250 -5.66 -23.47 -18.16
N VAL A 251 -5.15 -22.61 -17.25
CA VAL A 251 -5.69 -22.38 -15.91
C VAL A 251 -6.14 -20.92 -15.65
N SER A 252 -6.32 -20.12 -16.70
CA SER A 252 -6.64 -18.70 -16.60
C SER A 252 -7.91 -18.40 -15.77
N GLY A 253 -8.92 -19.24 -15.82
CA GLY A 253 -10.15 -19.10 -15.03
C GLY A 253 -9.99 -19.43 -13.53
N PHE A 254 -8.94 -20.12 -13.14
CA PHE A 254 -8.71 -20.59 -11.77
C PHE A 254 -7.71 -19.73 -11.00
N VAL A 255 -6.81 -19.07 -11.70
CA VAL A 255 -5.70 -18.30 -11.09
C VAL A 255 -6.10 -16.85 -10.89
N LYS A 256 -5.91 -16.37 -9.66
CA LYS A 256 -6.03 -14.95 -9.30
C LYS A 256 -4.68 -14.44 -8.80
N ASP A 257 -4.56 -13.12 -8.61
CA ASP A 257 -3.32 -12.49 -8.09
C ASP A 257 -2.91 -13.07 -6.72
N SER A 258 -3.87 -13.45 -5.88
CA SER A 258 -3.59 -14.14 -4.61
C SER A 258 -2.81 -15.45 -4.78
N THR A 259 -3.03 -16.17 -5.87
CA THR A 259 -2.28 -17.41 -6.19
C THR A 259 -0.79 -17.11 -6.38
N VAL A 260 -0.47 -16.03 -7.11
CA VAL A 260 0.91 -15.56 -7.32
C VAL A 260 1.56 -15.16 -5.99
N ALA A 261 0.81 -14.42 -5.15
CA ALA A 261 1.29 -13.94 -3.85
C ALA A 261 1.61 -15.11 -2.90
N PHE A 262 0.71 -16.08 -2.79
CA PHE A 262 0.94 -17.25 -1.94
C PHE A 262 1.99 -18.21 -2.51
N PHE A 263 2.13 -18.31 -3.82
CA PHE A 263 3.24 -19.08 -4.41
C PHE A 263 4.60 -18.49 -4.00
N ALA A 264 4.74 -17.17 -4.07
CA ALA A 264 5.94 -16.48 -3.60
C ALA A 264 6.15 -16.68 -2.09
N ALA A 265 5.10 -16.55 -1.28
CA ALA A 265 5.17 -16.76 0.16
C ALA A 265 5.63 -18.21 0.51
N ILE A 266 5.03 -19.22 -0.11
CA ILE A 266 5.41 -20.64 0.08
C ILE A 266 6.88 -20.85 -0.33
N ALA A 267 7.33 -20.27 -1.42
CA ALA A 267 8.74 -20.34 -1.82
C ALA A 267 9.66 -19.74 -0.74
N LEU A 268 9.29 -18.59 -0.14
CA LEU A 268 10.07 -17.96 0.93
C LEU A 268 10.11 -18.81 2.21
N PHE A 269 9.02 -19.46 2.59
CA PHE A 269 8.99 -20.41 3.72
C PHE A 269 9.78 -21.70 3.44
N SER A 270 9.94 -22.09 2.18
CA SER A 270 10.58 -23.35 1.78
C SER A 270 12.09 -23.20 1.54
N LEU A 271 12.53 -22.08 0.99
CA LEU A 271 13.91 -21.85 0.59
C LEU A 271 14.81 -21.55 1.80
N SER A 272 15.97 -22.19 1.85
CA SER A 272 17.00 -21.94 2.88
C SER A 272 17.65 -20.57 2.69
N SER A 273 17.85 -19.84 3.79
CA SER A 273 18.63 -18.61 3.83
C SER A 273 20.14 -18.83 3.65
N GLY A 274 20.61 -20.06 3.88
CA GLY A 274 22.03 -20.38 3.99
C GLY A 274 22.65 -20.07 5.35
N ARG A 275 21.86 -19.53 6.29
CA ARG A 275 22.26 -19.29 7.69
C ARG A 275 21.84 -20.48 8.55
N LYS A 276 22.53 -20.65 9.69
CA LYS A 276 22.14 -21.60 10.73
C LYS A 276 21.74 -20.84 11.99
N ASN A 277 20.71 -21.31 12.65
CA ASN A 277 20.28 -20.80 13.96
C ASN A 277 21.26 -21.26 15.08
N LYS A 278 21.03 -20.81 16.31
CA LYS A 278 21.87 -21.16 17.46
C LYS A 278 21.89 -22.66 17.76
N GLU A 279 20.91 -23.41 17.29
CA GLU A 279 20.74 -24.84 17.44
C GLU A 279 21.38 -25.64 16.30
N GLY A 280 21.98 -24.95 15.30
CA GLY A 280 22.63 -25.55 14.14
C GLY A 280 21.68 -25.92 12.99
N GLU A 281 20.40 -25.62 13.10
CA GLU A 281 19.38 -25.85 12.06
C GLU A 281 19.44 -24.78 10.97
N VAL A 282 19.10 -25.18 9.76
CA VAL A 282 19.10 -24.28 8.59
C VAL A 282 17.89 -23.36 8.62
N GLU A 283 18.12 -22.07 8.80
CA GLU A 283 17.07 -21.05 8.73
C GLU A 283 16.45 -20.94 7.33
N ARG A 284 15.16 -20.66 7.25
CA ARG A 284 14.46 -20.35 5.99
C ARG A 284 14.56 -18.84 5.69
N LEU A 285 14.19 -18.45 4.45
CA LEU A 285 14.12 -17.03 4.08
C LEU A 285 13.04 -16.27 4.85
N LEU A 286 11.97 -16.97 5.20
CA LEU A 286 10.91 -16.51 6.08
C LEU A 286 10.53 -17.66 7.01
N GLU A 287 10.47 -17.41 8.30
CA GLU A 287 10.00 -18.37 9.30
C GLU A 287 8.63 -17.99 9.84
N TRP A 288 7.89 -18.96 10.35
CA TRP A 288 6.55 -18.69 10.86
C TRP A 288 6.53 -17.68 12.00
N LYS A 289 7.56 -17.64 12.83
CA LYS A 289 7.75 -16.63 13.89
C LYS A 289 7.78 -15.20 13.32
N ASP A 290 8.44 -15.00 12.18
CA ASP A 290 8.50 -13.69 11.52
C ASP A 290 7.16 -13.34 10.87
N ALA A 291 6.46 -14.36 10.35
CA ALA A 291 5.15 -14.23 9.74
C ALA A 291 4.04 -13.86 10.74
N GLN A 292 4.22 -14.13 12.03
CA GLN A 292 3.27 -13.71 13.07
C GLN A 292 3.22 -12.19 13.22
N ASP A 293 4.30 -11.49 12.90
CA ASP A 293 4.41 -10.03 13.02
C ASP A 293 3.85 -9.26 11.81
N ILE A 294 3.30 -9.93 10.80
CA ILE A 294 2.64 -9.21 9.70
C ILE A 294 1.33 -8.57 10.19
N PRO A 295 0.88 -7.48 9.56
CA PRO A 295 -0.34 -6.80 9.99
C PRO A 295 -1.62 -7.56 9.58
N TRP A 296 -1.89 -8.71 10.19
CA TRP A 296 -3.08 -9.55 9.98
C TRP A 296 -4.40 -8.78 10.05
N ALA A 297 -4.43 -7.79 10.95
CA ALA A 297 -5.61 -6.97 11.18
C ALA A 297 -6.06 -6.16 9.94
N ILE A 298 -5.14 -5.85 9.01
CA ILE A 298 -5.48 -5.19 7.75
C ILE A 298 -6.32 -6.12 6.86
N GLY A 299 -6.02 -7.42 6.84
CA GLY A 299 -6.87 -8.39 6.14
C GLY A 299 -8.30 -8.40 6.68
N MET A 300 -8.45 -8.30 8.00
CA MET A 300 -9.76 -8.22 8.65
C MET A 300 -10.49 -6.90 8.33
N LEU A 301 -9.75 -5.80 8.25
CA LEU A 301 -10.30 -4.49 7.87
C LEU A 301 -10.86 -4.53 6.44
N ILE A 302 -10.13 -5.12 5.49
CA ILE A 302 -10.60 -5.30 4.10
C ILE A 302 -11.83 -6.21 4.06
N GLY A 303 -11.80 -7.33 4.79
CA GLY A 303 -12.95 -8.25 4.87
C GLY A 303 -14.21 -7.57 5.42
N GLY A 304 -14.07 -6.75 6.46
CA GLY A 304 -15.15 -5.94 7.01
C GLY A 304 -15.68 -4.91 6.02
N GLY A 305 -14.79 -4.26 5.25
CA GLY A 305 -15.16 -3.34 4.17
C GLY A 305 -15.94 -4.04 3.05
N LEU A 306 -15.50 -5.24 2.65
CA LEU A 306 -16.22 -6.08 1.69
C LEU A 306 -17.60 -6.48 2.19
N ALA A 307 -17.73 -6.88 3.46
CA ALA A 307 -19.03 -7.19 4.04
C ALA A 307 -19.97 -5.99 4.02
N ILE A 308 -19.44 -4.76 4.20
CA ILE A 308 -20.23 -3.53 4.02
C ILE A 308 -20.65 -3.36 2.56
N ALA A 309 -19.75 -3.53 1.60
CA ALA A 309 -20.09 -3.41 0.18
C ALA A 309 -21.17 -4.43 -0.23
N SER A 310 -21.07 -5.68 0.22
CA SER A 310 -22.08 -6.72 0.02
C SER A 310 -23.42 -6.33 0.66
N ALA A 311 -23.39 -5.74 1.88
CA ALA A 311 -24.60 -5.27 2.54
C ALA A 311 -25.26 -4.08 1.81
N PHE A 312 -24.49 -3.15 1.28
CA PHE A 312 -25.01 -2.05 0.45
C PHE A 312 -25.72 -2.57 -0.80
N LYS A 313 -25.11 -3.58 -1.45
CA LYS A 313 -25.70 -4.24 -2.63
C LYS A 313 -26.99 -4.98 -2.27
N SER A 314 -26.95 -5.88 -1.30
CA SER A 314 -28.08 -6.74 -0.93
C SER A 314 -29.28 -5.97 -0.37
N SER A 315 -29.01 -4.86 0.36
CA SER A 315 -30.08 -3.99 0.89
C SER A 315 -30.66 -3.02 -0.14
N GLY A 316 -30.07 -2.92 -1.35
CA GLY A 316 -30.48 -1.95 -2.36
C GLY A 316 -30.08 -0.50 -2.03
N LEU A 317 -29.21 -0.27 -1.04
CA LEU A 317 -28.83 1.07 -0.59
C LEU A 317 -28.10 1.84 -1.68
N VAL A 318 -27.25 1.18 -2.49
CA VAL A 318 -26.57 1.80 -3.66
C VAL A 318 -27.62 2.39 -4.62
N ALA A 319 -28.60 1.58 -5.02
CA ALA A 319 -29.67 2.02 -5.92
C ALA A 319 -30.57 3.11 -5.31
N TRP A 320 -30.79 3.06 -3.97
CA TRP A 320 -31.54 4.10 -3.28
C TRP A 320 -30.79 5.44 -3.30
N ILE A 321 -29.47 5.44 -3.07
CA ILE A 321 -28.64 6.65 -3.17
C ILE A 321 -28.73 7.21 -4.60
N GLY A 322 -28.56 6.35 -5.62
CA GLY A 322 -28.62 6.73 -7.02
C GLY A 322 -29.96 7.42 -7.39
N LYS A 323 -31.07 6.92 -6.87
CA LYS A 323 -32.41 7.48 -7.17
C LYS A 323 -32.73 8.78 -6.44
N ASN A 324 -32.13 9.02 -5.28
CA ASN A 324 -32.46 10.17 -4.42
C ASN A 324 -31.49 11.34 -4.54
N LEU A 325 -30.35 11.15 -5.23
CA LEU A 325 -29.42 12.23 -5.55
C LEU A 325 -29.76 12.84 -6.92
N ILE A 326 -29.94 14.16 -6.95
CA ILE A 326 -30.17 14.91 -8.19
C ILE A 326 -28.84 15.59 -8.57
N LEU A 327 -28.18 15.07 -9.59
CA LEU A 327 -26.87 15.56 -10.05
C LEU A 327 -26.92 16.10 -11.50
N ASN A 328 -28.11 16.24 -12.07
CA ASN A 328 -28.32 16.43 -13.52
C ASN A 328 -27.60 17.66 -14.13
N ASP A 329 -27.35 18.70 -13.34
CA ASP A 329 -26.75 19.95 -13.82
C ASP A 329 -25.33 20.19 -13.26
N ILE A 330 -24.75 19.20 -12.54
CA ILE A 330 -23.44 19.36 -11.92
C ILE A 330 -22.38 18.75 -12.84
N PRO A 331 -21.36 19.53 -13.29
CA PRO A 331 -20.27 18.98 -14.07
C PRO A 331 -19.53 17.89 -13.31
N ILE A 332 -19.25 16.76 -13.97
CA ILE A 332 -18.54 15.62 -13.36
C ILE A 332 -17.19 16.02 -12.77
N SER A 333 -16.48 16.96 -13.40
CA SER A 333 -15.22 17.49 -12.90
C SER A 333 -15.36 18.14 -11.52
N LEU A 334 -16.48 18.85 -11.28
CA LEU A 334 -16.74 19.45 -9.98
C LEU A 334 -17.04 18.38 -8.93
N ILE A 335 -17.82 17.35 -9.29
CA ILE A 335 -18.10 16.22 -8.39
C ILE A 335 -16.81 15.52 -8.00
N VAL A 336 -15.92 15.23 -8.97
CA VAL A 336 -14.60 14.62 -8.71
C VAL A 336 -13.78 15.49 -7.77
N ILE A 337 -13.68 16.80 -8.02
CA ILE A 337 -12.91 17.72 -7.17
C ILE A 337 -13.45 17.74 -5.74
N VAL A 338 -14.78 17.81 -5.57
CA VAL A 338 -15.41 17.82 -4.24
C VAL A 338 -15.18 16.50 -3.52
N VAL A 339 -15.32 15.37 -4.22
CA VAL A 339 -15.08 14.03 -3.64
C VAL A 339 -13.61 13.89 -3.23
N VAL A 340 -12.68 14.22 -4.10
CA VAL A 340 -11.23 14.13 -3.79
C VAL A 340 -10.88 15.05 -2.62
N ALA A 341 -11.35 16.29 -2.62
CA ALA A 341 -11.13 17.21 -1.51
C ALA A 341 -11.70 16.65 -0.18
N ALA A 342 -12.94 16.14 -0.21
CA ALA A 342 -13.56 15.53 0.96
C ALA A 342 -12.76 14.32 1.46
N MET A 343 -12.31 13.42 0.57
CA MET A 343 -11.51 12.26 0.94
C MET A 343 -10.16 12.66 1.55
N VAL A 344 -9.45 13.61 0.92
CA VAL A 344 -8.17 14.11 1.46
C VAL A 344 -8.35 14.65 2.88
N PHE A 345 -9.31 15.53 3.12
CA PHE A 345 -9.53 16.09 4.47
C PHE A 345 -10.01 15.05 5.48
N LEU A 346 -10.84 14.08 5.07
CA LEU A 346 -11.30 13.02 5.96
C LEU A 346 -10.16 12.08 6.35
N THR A 347 -9.25 11.77 5.44
CA THR A 347 -8.12 10.88 5.71
C THR A 347 -7.02 11.51 6.54
N GLU A 348 -6.97 12.84 6.68
CA GLU A 348 -6.10 13.52 7.64
C GLU A 348 -6.52 13.26 9.11
N ILE A 349 -7.80 12.93 9.32
CA ILE A 349 -8.36 12.68 10.66
C ILE A 349 -8.50 11.18 10.94
N ASN A 350 -8.66 10.38 9.88
CA ASN A 350 -9.00 8.97 9.97
C ASN A 350 -8.04 8.07 9.19
N SER A 351 -8.18 6.76 9.41
CA SER A 351 -7.49 5.74 8.60
C SER A 351 -7.91 5.81 7.13
N ASN A 352 -6.94 5.95 6.22
CA ASN A 352 -7.17 5.92 4.76
C ASN A 352 -7.99 4.69 4.35
N THR A 353 -7.63 3.51 4.86
CA THR A 353 -8.30 2.24 4.52
C THR A 353 -9.73 2.20 5.00
N ALA A 354 -10.00 2.64 6.23
CA ALA A 354 -11.35 2.65 6.79
C ALA A 354 -12.24 3.66 6.05
N THR A 355 -11.72 4.86 5.77
CA THR A 355 -12.43 5.89 5.00
C THR A 355 -12.76 5.36 3.60
N THR A 356 -11.80 4.79 2.90
CA THR A 356 -12.02 4.19 1.56
C THR A 356 -13.10 3.11 1.61
N ALA A 357 -13.06 2.21 2.59
CA ALA A 357 -14.04 1.11 2.72
C ALA A 357 -15.49 1.59 2.95
N VAL A 358 -15.66 2.73 3.62
CA VAL A 358 -16.99 3.33 3.85
C VAL A 358 -17.48 4.08 2.62
N PHE A 359 -16.60 4.87 2.01
CA PHE A 359 -17.04 5.81 0.98
C PHE A 359 -17.13 5.20 -0.41
N LEU A 360 -16.33 4.22 -0.78
CA LEU A 360 -16.41 3.63 -2.13
C LEU A 360 -17.78 3.07 -2.50
N PRO A 361 -18.51 2.34 -1.63
CA PRO A 361 -19.89 1.93 -1.93
C PRO A 361 -20.84 3.11 -2.12
N VAL A 362 -20.65 4.19 -1.35
CA VAL A 362 -21.46 5.41 -1.49
C VAL A 362 -21.16 6.08 -2.84
N LEU A 363 -19.88 6.19 -3.22
CA LEU A 363 -19.47 6.79 -4.49
C LEU A 363 -19.96 5.99 -5.70
N ALA A 364 -20.10 4.67 -5.58
CA ALA A 364 -20.75 3.87 -6.61
C ALA A 364 -22.21 4.30 -6.81
N GLY A 365 -22.96 4.54 -5.71
CA GLY A 365 -24.32 5.07 -5.78
C GLY A 365 -24.41 6.50 -6.32
N VAL A 366 -23.43 7.35 -5.98
CA VAL A 366 -23.33 8.71 -6.54
C VAL A 366 -23.09 8.68 -8.04
N SER A 367 -22.28 7.76 -8.52
CA SER A 367 -22.00 7.60 -9.95
C SER A 367 -23.24 7.12 -10.72
N ASP A 368 -24.03 6.24 -10.12
CA ASP A 368 -25.32 5.78 -10.68
C ASP A 368 -26.30 6.96 -10.81
N ALA A 369 -26.40 7.83 -9.80
CA ALA A 369 -27.20 9.06 -9.84
C ALA A 369 -26.80 10.02 -10.96
N GLY A 370 -25.50 10.14 -11.23
CA GLY A 370 -24.94 11.01 -12.27
C GLY A 370 -24.84 10.37 -13.66
N ASN A 371 -25.24 9.10 -13.79
CA ASN A 371 -25.17 8.32 -15.03
C ASN A 371 -23.77 8.30 -15.66
N PHE A 372 -22.73 8.09 -14.85
CA PHE A 372 -21.35 7.95 -15.31
C PHE A 372 -20.64 6.75 -14.66
N HIS A 373 -19.54 6.32 -15.27
CA HIS A 373 -18.84 5.11 -14.82
C HIS A 373 -18.29 5.29 -13.39
N PRO A 374 -18.54 4.37 -12.43
CA PRO A 374 -18.13 4.50 -11.03
C PRO A 374 -16.63 4.72 -10.82
N PHE A 375 -15.77 4.21 -11.69
CA PHE A 375 -14.32 4.39 -11.59
C PHE A 375 -13.87 5.85 -11.69
N LEU A 376 -14.68 6.74 -12.29
CA LEU A 376 -14.39 8.17 -12.34
C LEU A 376 -14.39 8.85 -10.96
N LEU A 377 -15.11 8.29 -9.98
CA LEU A 377 -15.07 8.74 -8.59
C LEU A 377 -14.22 7.82 -7.71
N MET A 378 -14.36 6.50 -7.89
CA MET A 378 -13.73 5.53 -7.00
C MET A 378 -12.19 5.53 -7.11
N VAL A 379 -11.63 5.67 -8.33
CA VAL A 379 -10.16 5.69 -8.51
C VAL A 379 -9.53 6.94 -7.90
N PRO A 380 -9.98 8.18 -8.22
CA PRO A 380 -9.42 9.39 -7.59
C PRO A 380 -9.62 9.44 -6.07
N ALA A 381 -10.72 8.87 -5.55
CA ALA A 381 -10.98 8.79 -4.13
C ALA A 381 -10.10 7.75 -3.41
N THR A 382 -9.49 6.82 -4.14
CA THR A 382 -8.61 5.78 -3.59
C THR A 382 -7.14 6.23 -3.54
N ILE A 383 -6.71 7.02 -4.52
CA ILE A 383 -5.34 7.54 -4.67
C ILE A 383 -5.10 8.73 -3.74
#